data_2d041a29e922ad8f0ea22a827834ffcf
#
_entry.id   2d041a29e922ad8f0ea22a827834ffcf
#
_cell.length_a   1.000
_cell.length_b   1.000
_cell.length_c   1.000
_cell.angle_alpha   90.00
_cell.angle_beta   90.00
_cell.angle_gamma   90.00
#
_symmetry.space_group_name_H-M   'P 1'
#
loop_
_entity.id
_entity.type
_entity.pdbx_description
1 polymer ?
#
loop_
_entity_poly.entity_id
_entity_poly.type
_entity_poly.pdbx_seq_one_letter_code
_entity_poly.pdbx_strand_id
1 'polypeptide(L)'
;IMKIVVLDGFAANPGDLSWEGLKALGECTIYDRTVPEEVLERAAGAEVILTNKVIINADHMAALPELKYIGVLATGYNVVDTAAAKERGIIVTNIPAYSTASVAVQHHSEEVHKGRWTNNKDFCFWDTPLIELRDKKIGLVGLGNTGYTTARVAIGFGMQVYALTSKSHFQLPPEIKKMDLDQLFS
;
A
#
# COMPACT_ATOMS: atom_id res chain seq x y z
N ILE A 1 23.02 20.06 3.46
CA ILE A 1 22.21 19.10 4.25
C ILE A 1 21.00 18.77 3.40
N MET A 2 20.72 17.49 3.19
CA MET A 2 19.59 17.03 2.38
C MET A 2 18.25 17.46 2.99
N LYS A 3 17.38 18.08 2.18
CA LYS A 3 16.04 18.50 2.64
C LYS A 3 14.99 17.44 2.32
N ILE A 4 14.35 16.95 3.37
CA ILE A 4 13.33 15.87 3.33
C ILE A 4 12.00 16.46 3.74
N VAL A 5 10.95 16.21 2.97
CA VAL A 5 9.58 16.63 3.30
C VAL A 5 8.64 15.43 3.28
N VAL A 6 7.91 15.23 4.37
CA VAL A 6 6.80 14.27 4.47
C VAL A 6 5.49 15.03 4.35
N LEU A 7 4.70 14.76 3.31
CA LEU A 7 3.51 15.56 2.99
C LEU A 7 2.24 15.12 3.76
N ASP A 8 2.15 13.85 4.15
CA ASP A 8 0.99 13.29 4.82
C ASP A 8 1.37 12.21 5.84
N GLY A 9 2.25 12.60 6.76
CA GLY A 9 2.87 11.72 7.76
C GLY A 9 1.86 11.01 8.67
N PHE A 10 0.73 11.63 8.99
CA PHE A 10 -0.30 11.02 9.83
C PHE A 10 -0.86 9.72 9.26
N ALA A 11 -0.98 9.61 7.93
CA ALA A 11 -1.48 8.41 7.27
C ALA A 11 -0.51 7.20 7.40
N ALA A 12 0.78 7.47 7.58
CA ALA A 12 1.81 6.44 7.74
C ALA A 12 2.20 6.22 9.20
N ASN A 13 2.08 7.25 10.04
CA ASN A 13 2.45 7.23 11.44
C ASN A 13 1.54 8.18 12.24
N PRO A 14 0.45 7.69 12.80
CA PRO A 14 -0.48 8.50 13.60
C PRO A 14 0.07 8.85 15.01
N GLY A 15 1.34 8.55 15.28
CA GLY A 15 2.03 8.88 16.54
C GLY A 15 2.55 7.66 17.31
N ASP A 16 2.47 6.48 16.72
CA ASP A 16 2.94 5.20 17.31
C ASP A 16 4.39 4.85 16.93
N LEU A 17 4.96 5.51 15.94
CA LEU A 17 6.33 5.31 15.49
C LEU A 17 7.19 6.56 15.64
N SER A 18 8.50 6.37 15.71
CA SER A 18 9.48 7.48 15.77
C SER A 18 9.92 7.90 14.37
N TRP A 19 10.01 9.21 14.14
CA TRP A 19 10.60 9.80 12.96
C TRP A 19 12.12 10.11 13.08
N GLU A 20 12.73 9.79 14.23
CA GLU A 20 14.13 10.13 14.50
C GLU A 20 15.11 9.51 13.50
N GLY A 21 14.82 8.29 13.04
CA GLY A 21 15.62 7.65 11.98
C GLY A 21 15.60 8.42 10.66
N LEU A 22 14.47 9.04 10.30
CA LEU A 22 14.35 9.88 9.11
C LEU A 22 15.03 11.25 9.33
N LYS A 23 14.83 11.87 10.47
CA LYS A 23 15.45 13.16 10.83
C LYS A 23 16.97 13.09 10.89
N ALA A 24 17.53 11.92 11.23
CA ALA A 24 18.97 11.71 11.22
C ALA A 24 19.61 11.76 9.82
N LEU A 25 18.82 11.64 8.74
CA LEU A 25 19.29 11.66 7.37
C LEU A 25 19.43 13.08 6.79
N GLY A 26 18.76 14.08 7.39
CA GLY A 26 18.80 15.45 6.88
C GLY A 26 17.84 16.40 7.59
N GLU A 27 17.67 17.59 7.03
CA GLU A 27 16.64 18.54 7.46
C GLU A 27 15.25 17.99 7.08
N CYS A 28 14.51 17.50 8.06
CA CYS A 28 13.26 16.81 7.84
C CYS A 28 12.06 17.61 8.38
N THR A 29 11.14 17.99 7.49
CA THR A 29 9.86 18.60 7.82
C THR A 29 8.74 17.59 7.60
N ILE A 30 7.86 17.39 8.58
CA ILE A 30 6.77 16.42 8.55
C ILE A 30 5.46 17.16 8.73
N TYR A 31 4.61 17.07 7.72
CA TYR A 31 3.23 17.56 7.76
C TYR A 31 2.28 16.37 7.98
N ASP A 32 1.32 16.52 8.88
CA ASP A 32 0.32 15.49 9.13
C ASP A 32 -0.55 15.22 7.90
N ARG A 33 -0.98 16.30 7.24
CA ARG A 33 -1.79 16.29 6.02
C ARG A 33 -1.43 17.49 5.17
N THR A 34 -1.45 17.33 3.85
CA THR A 34 -1.22 18.41 2.88
C THR A 34 -2.35 18.42 1.85
N VAL A 35 -3.01 19.56 1.69
CA VAL A 35 -3.99 19.75 0.62
C VAL A 35 -3.29 20.06 -0.71
N PRO A 36 -3.93 19.81 -1.87
CA PRO A 36 -3.27 19.96 -3.17
C PRO A 36 -2.64 21.33 -3.40
N GLU A 37 -3.26 22.39 -2.92
CA GLU A 37 -2.84 23.78 -3.08
C GLU A 37 -1.55 24.12 -2.32
N GLU A 38 -1.25 23.38 -1.27
CA GLU A 38 -0.08 23.58 -0.40
C GLU A 38 1.14 22.75 -0.83
N VAL A 39 1.01 21.84 -1.78
CA VAL A 39 2.07 20.89 -2.14
C VAL A 39 3.34 21.60 -2.55
N LEU A 40 3.26 22.60 -3.43
CA LEU A 40 4.45 23.32 -3.92
C LEU A 40 5.10 24.17 -2.84
N GLU A 41 4.31 24.85 -2.02
CA GLU A 41 4.83 25.64 -0.90
C GLU A 41 5.59 24.78 0.10
N ARG A 42 4.99 23.66 0.51
CA ARG A 42 5.55 22.75 1.51
C ARG A 42 6.77 21.98 1.01
N ALA A 43 6.74 21.62 -0.28
CA ALA A 43 7.85 20.89 -0.90
C ALA A 43 8.95 21.79 -1.46
N ALA A 44 8.85 23.12 -1.33
CA ALA A 44 9.84 24.05 -1.88
C ALA A 44 11.26 23.73 -1.42
N GLY A 45 12.19 23.50 -2.37
CA GLY A 45 13.59 23.14 -2.13
C GLY A 45 13.80 21.72 -1.57
N ALA A 46 12.79 20.86 -1.57
CA ALA A 46 12.96 19.47 -1.14
C ALA A 46 13.76 18.66 -2.16
N GLU A 47 14.74 17.91 -1.70
CA GLU A 47 15.43 16.89 -2.49
C GLU A 47 14.74 15.54 -2.41
N VAL A 48 14.02 15.30 -1.30
CA VAL A 48 13.28 14.07 -1.02
C VAL A 48 11.87 14.41 -0.59
N ILE A 49 10.88 13.80 -1.24
CA ILE A 49 9.48 13.84 -0.81
C ILE A 49 9.06 12.44 -0.40
N LEU A 50 8.41 12.34 0.77
CA LEU A 50 7.68 11.14 1.20
C LEU A 50 6.19 11.45 1.20
N THR A 51 5.39 10.59 0.61
CA THR A 51 3.94 10.73 0.52
C THR A 51 3.22 9.38 0.63
N ASN A 52 2.00 9.38 1.14
CA ASN A 52 1.12 8.21 1.12
C ASN A 52 -0.01 8.40 0.09
N LYS A 53 -0.71 9.54 0.15
CA LYS A 53 -1.90 9.82 -0.68
C LYS A 53 -1.85 11.16 -1.41
N VAL A 54 -0.92 12.05 -1.08
CA VAL A 54 -0.78 13.34 -1.76
C VAL A 54 -0.24 13.11 -3.18
N ILE A 55 -0.94 13.67 -4.16
CA ILE A 55 -0.60 13.50 -5.59
C ILE A 55 0.61 14.37 -5.95
N ILE A 56 1.61 13.75 -6.57
CA ILE A 56 2.78 14.42 -7.17
C ILE A 56 2.75 14.19 -8.68
N ASN A 57 2.28 15.18 -9.40
CA ASN A 57 2.16 15.15 -10.85
C ASN A 57 3.36 15.80 -11.57
N ALA A 58 3.32 15.83 -12.90
CA ALA A 58 4.36 16.40 -13.75
C ALA A 58 4.62 17.89 -13.46
N ASP A 59 3.56 18.67 -13.18
CA ASP A 59 3.67 20.12 -12.90
C ASP A 59 4.35 20.37 -11.57
N HIS A 60 4.02 19.57 -10.54
CA HIS A 60 4.73 19.61 -9.25
C HIS A 60 6.21 19.34 -9.41
N MET A 61 6.57 18.29 -10.17
CA MET A 61 7.99 17.94 -10.40
C MET A 61 8.72 19.01 -11.23
N ALA A 62 8.02 19.67 -12.15
CA ALA A 62 8.60 20.77 -12.94
C ALA A 62 8.92 21.99 -12.07
N ALA A 63 8.11 22.26 -11.05
CA ALA A 63 8.28 23.39 -10.13
C ALA A 63 9.27 23.12 -8.98
N LEU A 64 9.76 21.87 -8.85
CA LEU A 64 10.66 21.43 -7.78
C LEU A 64 12.01 20.94 -8.36
N PRO A 65 12.88 21.84 -8.80
CA PRO A 65 14.10 21.49 -9.54
C PRO A 65 15.13 20.70 -8.71
N GLU A 66 15.10 20.79 -7.37
CA GLU A 66 16.00 20.07 -6.47
C GLU A 66 15.54 18.64 -6.18
N LEU A 67 14.30 18.27 -6.60
CA LEU A 67 13.71 16.99 -6.27
C LEU A 67 14.42 15.82 -6.97
N LYS A 68 14.92 14.88 -6.20
CA LYS A 68 15.69 13.70 -6.66
C LYS A 68 15.02 12.38 -6.34
N TYR A 69 14.16 12.35 -5.32
CA TYR A 69 13.57 11.13 -4.82
C TYR A 69 12.14 11.32 -4.31
N ILE A 70 11.27 10.39 -4.65
CA ILE A 70 9.91 10.30 -4.10
C ILE A 70 9.71 8.91 -3.52
N GLY A 71 9.47 8.85 -2.20
CA GLY A 71 9.09 7.62 -1.50
C GLY A 71 7.58 7.57 -1.26
N VAL A 72 6.90 6.59 -1.85
CA VAL A 72 5.47 6.37 -1.57
C VAL A 72 5.35 5.41 -0.39
N LEU A 73 4.83 5.92 0.73
CA LEU A 73 4.64 5.18 1.99
C LEU A 73 3.40 4.27 1.94
N ALA A 74 3.17 3.66 0.78
CA ALA A 74 2.04 2.78 0.49
C ALA A 74 2.41 1.74 -0.57
N THR A 75 1.56 0.72 -0.72
CA THR A 75 1.72 -0.28 -1.79
C THR A 75 1.37 0.30 -3.17
N GLY A 76 0.26 1.04 -3.28
CA GLY A 76 -0.13 1.71 -4.53
C GLY A 76 0.66 3.01 -4.71
N TYR A 77 1.23 3.21 -5.89
CA TYR A 77 2.04 4.38 -6.24
C TYR A 77 1.39 5.25 -7.35
N ASN A 78 0.12 5.05 -7.63
CA ASN A 78 -0.65 5.83 -8.61
C ASN A 78 -0.81 7.32 -8.26
N VAL A 79 -0.41 7.72 -7.06
CA VAL A 79 -0.32 9.12 -6.62
C VAL A 79 0.89 9.86 -7.22
N VAL A 80 1.83 9.16 -7.86
CA VAL A 80 3.02 9.74 -8.50
C VAL A 80 2.95 9.49 -10.01
N ASP A 81 3.15 10.55 -10.79
CA ASP A 81 3.39 10.42 -12.24
C ASP A 81 4.79 9.85 -12.47
N THR A 82 4.87 8.52 -12.56
CA THR A 82 6.14 7.81 -12.71
C THR A 82 6.80 8.02 -14.08
N ALA A 83 6.03 8.38 -15.11
CA ALA A 83 6.56 8.71 -16.44
C ALA A 83 7.31 10.05 -16.37
N ALA A 84 6.68 11.08 -15.82
CA ALA A 84 7.30 12.39 -15.61
C ALA A 84 8.52 12.32 -14.67
N ALA A 85 8.45 11.50 -13.61
CA ALA A 85 9.58 11.27 -12.71
C ALA A 85 10.78 10.67 -13.45
N LYS A 86 10.54 9.64 -14.28
CA LYS A 86 11.59 8.98 -15.08
C LYS A 86 12.26 9.95 -16.05
N GLU A 87 11.49 10.78 -16.76
CA GLU A 87 12.03 11.79 -17.69
C GLU A 87 12.93 12.81 -17.00
N ARG A 88 12.66 13.10 -15.73
CA ARG A 88 13.44 14.04 -14.90
C ARG A 88 14.56 13.38 -14.08
N GLY A 89 14.73 12.07 -14.18
CA GLY A 89 15.72 11.34 -13.39
C GLY A 89 15.37 11.24 -11.91
N ILE A 90 14.11 11.47 -11.52
CA ILE A 90 13.65 11.34 -10.14
C ILE A 90 13.38 9.86 -9.84
N ILE A 91 14.00 9.35 -8.78
CA ILE A 91 13.80 7.97 -8.33
C ILE A 91 12.49 7.87 -7.56
N VAL A 92 11.64 6.90 -7.94
CA VAL A 92 10.38 6.63 -7.23
C VAL A 92 10.42 5.23 -6.64
N THR A 93 10.13 5.11 -5.35
CA THR A 93 9.97 3.82 -4.67
C THR A 93 8.64 3.74 -3.94
N ASN A 94 8.20 2.53 -3.63
CA ASN A 94 7.00 2.26 -2.83
C ASN A 94 7.28 1.12 -1.84
N ILE A 95 6.31 0.80 -0.97
CA ILE A 95 6.39 -0.32 -0.03
C ILE A 95 5.48 -1.45 -0.53
N PRO A 96 6.01 -2.44 -1.25
CA PRO A 96 5.19 -3.50 -1.82
C PRO A 96 4.67 -4.47 -0.74
N ALA A 97 3.41 -4.91 -0.89
CA ALA A 97 2.82 -6.09 -0.24
C ALA A 97 2.75 -6.10 1.32
N TYR A 98 2.80 -4.97 2.02
CA TYR A 98 2.74 -4.96 3.49
C TYR A 98 1.32 -5.13 4.07
N SER A 99 0.28 -4.76 3.34
CA SER A 99 -1.10 -4.65 3.85
C SER A 99 -1.96 -5.92 3.71
N THR A 100 -1.49 -6.93 2.97
CA THR A 100 -2.34 -8.06 2.55
C THR A 100 -2.76 -8.99 3.70
N ALA A 101 -2.03 -9.03 4.81
CA ALA A 101 -2.31 -9.92 5.94
C ALA A 101 -2.76 -9.19 7.23
N SER A 102 -2.69 -7.86 7.27
CA SER A 102 -2.83 -7.11 8.53
C SER A 102 -4.27 -6.96 9.04
N VAL A 103 -5.26 -6.84 8.15
CA VAL A 103 -6.61 -6.42 8.55
C VAL A 103 -7.38 -7.49 9.34
N ALA A 104 -7.29 -8.76 8.98
CA ALA A 104 -8.02 -9.83 9.68
C ALA A 104 -7.41 -10.16 11.05
N VAL A 105 -6.09 -10.07 11.16
CA VAL A 105 -5.35 -10.36 12.40
C VAL A 105 -5.54 -9.24 13.42
N GLN A 106 -5.62 -7.98 12.97
CA GLN A 106 -5.70 -6.81 13.84
C GLN A 106 -6.96 -6.82 14.71
N HIS A 107 -8.15 -7.06 14.13
CA HIS A 107 -9.41 -7.10 14.89
C HIS A 107 -9.36 -8.11 16.04
N HIS A 108 -8.97 -9.34 15.76
CA HIS A 108 -8.87 -10.38 16.79
C HIS A 108 -7.78 -10.08 17.82
N SER A 109 -6.66 -9.51 17.41
CA SER A 109 -5.60 -9.08 18.32
C SER A 109 -6.09 -8.00 19.29
N GLU A 110 -6.78 -6.97 18.77
CA GLU A 110 -7.36 -5.90 19.61
C GLU A 110 -8.37 -6.44 20.62
N GLU A 111 -9.28 -7.32 20.20
CA GLU A 111 -10.28 -7.91 21.08
C GLU A 111 -9.67 -8.82 22.15
N VAL A 112 -8.59 -9.53 21.85
CA VAL A 112 -7.82 -10.29 22.84
C VAL A 112 -7.17 -9.36 23.86
N HIS A 113 -6.56 -8.25 23.43
CA HIS A 113 -5.96 -7.25 24.32
C HIS A 113 -6.99 -6.55 25.21
N LYS A 114 -8.23 -6.38 24.75
CA LYS A 114 -9.36 -5.91 25.56
C LYS A 114 -9.86 -6.95 26.58
N GLY A 115 -9.25 -8.13 26.64
CA GLY A 115 -9.61 -9.20 27.57
C GLY A 115 -10.80 -10.04 27.13
N ARG A 116 -11.26 -9.90 25.87
CA ARG A 116 -12.41 -10.65 25.37
C ARG A 116 -12.19 -12.15 25.42
N TRP A 117 -10.99 -12.62 25.07
CA TRP A 117 -10.66 -14.04 25.17
C TRP A 117 -10.74 -14.56 26.61
N THR A 118 -10.13 -13.82 27.55
CA THR A 118 -10.07 -14.21 28.98
C THR A 118 -11.44 -14.24 29.63
N ASN A 119 -12.35 -13.35 29.21
CA ASN A 119 -13.69 -13.20 29.79
C ASN A 119 -14.77 -13.98 29.02
N ASN A 120 -14.41 -14.69 27.96
CA ASN A 120 -15.36 -15.50 27.19
C ASN A 120 -15.58 -16.86 27.86
N LYS A 121 -16.82 -17.36 27.82
CA LYS A 121 -17.17 -18.69 28.35
C LYS A 121 -16.66 -19.81 27.45
N ASP A 122 -16.52 -19.52 26.16
CA ASP A 122 -16.03 -20.46 25.15
C ASP A 122 -14.56 -20.23 24.86
N PHE A 123 -13.88 -21.25 24.36
CA PHE A 123 -12.46 -21.14 23.98
C PHE A 123 -12.18 -20.29 22.73
N CYS A 124 -13.23 -19.77 22.08
CA CYS A 124 -13.18 -18.92 20.91
C CYS A 124 -14.31 -17.88 20.92
N PHE A 125 -14.16 -16.86 20.09
CA PHE A 125 -15.21 -15.86 19.85
C PHE A 125 -15.23 -15.44 18.38
N TRP A 126 -16.39 -15.00 17.91
CA TRP A 126 -16.58 -14.42 16.57
C TRP A 126 -17.73 -13.40 16.63
N ASP A 127 -17.68 -12.40 15.75
CA ASP A 127 -18.69 -11.33 15.67
C ASP A 127 -19.60 -11.48 14.46
N THR A 128 -19.20 -12.28 13.50
CA THR A 128 -19.93 -12.55 12.26
C THR A 128 -19.90 -14.03 11.95
N PRO A 129 -20.87 -14.57 11.20
CA PRO A 129 -20.82 -15.95 10.73
C PRO A 129 -19.50 -16.22 10.01
N LEU A 130 -18.82 -17.29 10.41
CA LEU A 130 -17.58 -17.71 9.77
C LEU A 130 -17.91 -18.49 8.49
N ILE A 131 -17.21 -18.15 7.42
CA ILE A 131 -17.32 -18.82 6.13
C ILE A 131 -16.00 -19.52 5.86
N GLU A 132 -16.06 -20.84 5.68
CA GLU A 132 -14.89 -21.63 5.25
C GLU A 132 -14.46 -21.17 3.85
N LEU A 133 -13.18 -20.80 3.71
CA LEU A 133 -12.62 -20.29 2.47
C LEU A 133 -12.21 -21.42 1.50
N ARG A 134 -11.96 -22.62 2.00
CA ARG A 134 -11.59 -23.77 1.18
C ARG A 134 -12.61 -23.98 0.07
N ASP A 135 -12.13 -24.24 -1.13
CA ASP A 135 -12.90 -24.45 -2.36
C ASP A 135 -13.75 -23.26 -2.84
N LYS A 136 -13.73 -22.12 -2.12
CA LYS A 136 -14.33 -20.88 -2.61
C LYS A 136 -13.50 -20.29 -3.75
N LYS A 137 -14.19 -19.59 -4.65
CA LYS A 137 -13.56 -18.90 -5.77
C LYS A 137 -13.20 -17.47 -5.37
N ILE A 138 -12.05 -16.99 -5.81
CA ILE A 138 -11.68 -15.59 -5.74
C ILE A 138 -11.25 -15.09 -7.13
N GLY A 139 -11.85 -13.98 -7.57
CA GLY A 139 -11.50 -13.27 -8.79
C GLY A 139 -10.62 -12.08 -8.50
N LEU A 140 -9.48 -11.96 -9.15
CA LEU A 140 -8.53 -10.88 -8.99
C LEU A 140 -8.47 -10.04 -10.27
N VAL A 141 -8.73 -8.74 -10.16
CA VAL A 141 -8.53 -7.78 -11.25
C VAL A 141 -7.12 -7.20 -11.13
N GLY A 142 -6.23 -7.66 -12.02
CA GLY A 142 -4.81 -7.34 -11.97
C GLY A 142 -3.98 -8.36 -11.18
N LEU A 143 -2.84 -8.76 -11.75
CA LEU A 143 -1.90 -9.70 -11.13
C LEU A 143 -0.49 -9.09 -11.09
N GLY A 144 -0.40 -7.86 -10.57
CA GLY A 144 0.85 -7.21 -10.17
C GLY A 144 1.33 -7.76 -8.81
N ASN A 145 2.23 -7.04 -8.14
CA ASN A 145 2.78 -7.50 -6.84
C ASN A 145 1.69 -7.77 -5.79
N THR A 146 0.76 -6.85 -5.61
CA THR A 146 -0.34 -6.99 -4.63
C THR A 146 -1.27 -8.15 -5.01
N GLY A 147 -1.77 -8.16 -6.27
CA GLY A 147 -2.66 -9.23 -6.73
C GLY A 147 -2.00 -10.61 -6.67
N TYR A 148 -0.72 -10.71 -6.99
CA TYR A 148 0.02 -11.97 -6.89
C TYR A 148 0.20 -12.43 -5.43
N THR A 149 0.48 -11.51 -4.51
CA THR A 149 0.56 -11.83 -3.08
C THR A 149 -0.80 -12.29 -2.53
N THR A 150 -1.88 -11.59 -2.90
CA THR A 150 -3.25 -12.00 -2.55
C THR A 150 -3.59 -13.39 -3.09
N ALA A 151 -3.21 -13.67 -4.35
CA ALA A 151 -3.38 -14.99 -4.95
C ALA A 151 -2.69 -16.09 -4.14
N ARG A 152 -1.44 -15.88 -3.74
CA ARG A 152 -0.69 -16.85 -2.91
C ARG A 152 -1.34 -17.11 -1.56
N VAL A 153 -1.82 -16.07 -0.90
CA VAL A 153 -2.56 -16.20 0.38
C VAL A 153 -3.84 -17.00 0.17
N ALA A 154 -4.63 -16.67 -0.86
CA ALA A 154 -5.86 -17.39 -1.18
C ALA A 154 -5.60 -18.87 -1.50
N ILE A 155 -4.55 -19.19 -2.26
CA ILE A 155 -4.12 -20.58 -2.52
C ILE A 155 -3.77 -21.28 -1.20
N GLY A 156 -3.07 -20.60 -0.29
CA GLY A 156 -2.74 -21.13 1.04
C GLY A 156 -3.98 -21.48 1.88
N PHE A 157 -5.09 -20.77 1.68
CA PHE A 157 -6.39 -21.07 2.28
C PHE A 157 -7.20 -22.12 1.50
N GLY A 158 -6.65 -22.70 0.44
CA GLY A 158 -7.34 -23.71 -0.38
C GLY A 158 -8.40 -23.14 -1.32
N MET A 159 -8.34 -21.82 -1.63
CA MET A 159 -9.26 -21.20 -2.59
C MET A 159 -8.88 -21.48 -4.04
N GLN A 160 -9.85 -21.42 -4.94
CA GLN A 160 -9.65 -21.42 -6.38
C GLN A 160 -9.42 -19.99 -6.86
N VAL A 161 -8.25 -19.72 -7.45
CA VAL A 161 -7.87 -18.36 -7.83
C VAL A 161 -8.00 -18.14 -9.33
N TYR A 162 -8.73 -17.09 -9.69
CA TYR A 162 -8.95 -16.62 -11.05
C TYR A 162 -8.42 -15.20 -11.20
N ALA A 163 -7.85 -14.85 -12.35
CA ALA A 163 -7.28 -13.52 -12.57
C ALA A 163 -7.57 -12.94 -13.95
N LEU A 164 -8.08 -11.72 -13.97
CA LEU A 164 -8.08 -10.84 -15.13
C LEU A 164 -6.72 -10.12 -15.16
N THR A 165 -5.88 -10.42 -16.13
CA THR A 165 -4.51 -9.88 -16.20
C THR A 165 -4.01 -9.79 -17.64
N SER A 166 -3.14 -8.83 -17.91
CA SER A 166 -2.43 -8.72 -19.21
C SER A 166 -1.35 -9.79 -19.41
N LYS A 167 -0.93 -10.50 -18.34
CA LYS A 167 0.05 -11.57 -18.43
C LYS A 167 -0.47 -12.71 -19.31
N SER A 168 0.41 -13.33 -20.08
CA SER A 168 0.08 -14.52 -20.85
C SER A 168 -0.14 -15.74 -19.93
N HIS A 169 -0.83 -16.74 -20.43
CA HIS A 169 -1.11 -17.97 -19.66
C HIS A 169 0.18 -18.66 -19.17
N PHE A 170 1.24 -18.62 -19.99
CA PHE A 170 2.54 -19.21 -19.64
C PHE A 170 3.32 -18.46 -18.54
N GLN A 171 2.92 -17.24 -18.22
CA GLN A 171 3.52 -16.42 -17.15
C GLN A 171 2.79 -16.57 -15.82
N LEU A 172 1.73 -17.37 -15.77
CA LEU A 172 0.94 -17.59 -14.56
C LEU A 172 1.38 -18.88 -13.87
N PRO A 173 1.42 -18.90 -12.53
CA PRO A 173 1.49 -20.16 -11.79
C PRO A 173 0.34 -21.08 -12.17
N PRO A 174 0.53 -22.39 -12.14
CA PRO A 174 -0.49 -23.37 -12.55
C PRO A 174 -1.77 -23.31 -11.70
N GLU A 175 -1.68 -22.80 -10.47
CA GLU A 175 -2.80 -22.65 -9.54
C GLU A 175 -3.68 -21.43 -9.85
N ILE A 176 -3.22 -20.51 -10.73
CA ILE A 176 -3.96 -19.28 -11.06
C ILE A 176 -4.52 -19.41 -12.47
N LYS A 177 -5.84 -19.43 -12.57
CA LYS A 177 -6.55 -19.52 -13.86
C LYS A 177 -6.80 -18.13 -14.44
N LYS A 178 -6.36 -17.91 -15.69
CA LYS A 178 -6.69 -16.67 -16.40
C LYS A 178 -8.14 -16.67 -16.83
N MET A 179 -8.83 -15.54 -16.63
CA MET A 179 -10.18 -15.30 -17.11
C MET A 179 -10.28 -13.95 -17.81
N ASP A 180 -11.26 -13.80 -18.68
CA ASP A 180 -11.71 -12.51 -19.20
C ASP A 180 -12.68 -11.83 -18.21
N LEU A 181 -13.11 -10.61 -18.56
CA LEU A 181 -13.99 -9.81 -17.69
C LEU A 181 -15.35 -10.49 -17.47
N ASP A 182 -15.96 -10.99 -18.53
CA ASP A 182 -17.31 -11.59 -18.47
C ASP A 182 -17.29 -12.89 -17.66
N GLN A 183 -16.25 -13.71 -17.83
CA GLN A 183 -16.04 -14.93 -17.06
C GLN A 183 -15.77 -14.66 -15.57
N LEU A 184 -15.15 -13.53 -15.23
CA LEU A 184 -14.82 -13.21 -13.86
C LEU A 184 -16.05 -12.78 -13.04
N PHE A 185 -17.07 -12.21 -13.70
CA PHE A 185 -18.29 -11.72 -13.07
C PHE A 185 -19.54 -12.59 -13.32
N SER A 186 -19.38 -13.72 -13.98
CA SER A 186 -20.44 -14.73 -14.14
C SER A 186 -20.34 -15.81 -13.04
#